data_e001cbf6819358f8aaffcec618232152
#
_entry.id   e001cbf6819358f8aaffcec618232152
#
_cell.length_a   1.000
_cell.length_b   1.000
_cell.length_c   1.000
_cell.angle_alpha   90.00
_cell.angle_beta   90.00
_cell.angle_gamma   90.00
#
_symmetry.space_group_name_H-M   'P 1'
#
loop_
_entity.id
_entity.type
_entity.pdbx_description
1 polymer ?
#
loop_
_entity_poly.entity_id
_entity_poly.type
_entity_poly.pdbx_seq_one_letter_code
_entity_poly.pdbx_strand_id
1 'polypeptide(L)'
;MKLNTCALKLAGRSAIGSIFFAAFYASSTLAYATNETSISTDLLGQVNSSIDKDTIRLTGIFKDLHAHPEVAFHEKRTAGIVAKELKALGFSVNEGIGKTGVVGVLKNGPGPTVWFRADMDANAVHETTGLPYAASNKQKLEDGSETDAMHACGHDAHVTWLLGMAKTMAELKKNWSGTLVVYAQPAEEVGLGAQAMVDDKLWQRGFPTPDYAFGTHTVPGPVGYISSSSGVRMAGVDQLDIKFIGRGGHGSTPQMTIDPVVMAAQAVLSYQTIISRNVDPQTSAVLTVGAIDAGRDNNVIPGESTLKLNLRWFTPEVRELMLMRIDEVSRGIALAAGVPADKMPVRTMKGHSGPMINNADLTKKINPSLEKLLGAGRVIDQFPAVMGSEDFQEAFNTLKTPYVFILVGIAPPKLFADARAKGMPFPYSNHNSDFFVDLSAIPIGAKVNTVAALSVLAK
;
A
#
# COMPACT_ATOMS: atom_id res chain seq x y z
N MET A 1 73.95 15.30 8.05
CA MET A 1 73.06 16.17 7.24
C MET A 1 71.64 15.97 7.76
N LYS A 2 71.12 16.95 8.50
CA LYS A 2 69.86 16.86 9.22
C LYS A 2 68.69 17.16 8.27
N LEU A 3 67.71 16.28 8.17
CA LEU A 3 66.41 16.52 7.52
C LEU A 3 65.34 16.81 8.59
N ASN A 4 64.83 18.03 8.57
CA ASN A 4 63.74 18.49 9.41
C ASN A 4 62.41 17.94 8.85
N THR A 5 61.65 17.24 9.69
CA THR A 5 60.23 16.87 9.45
C THR A 5 59.33 17.98 9.94
N CYS A 6 58.66 18.63 9.01
CA CYS A 6 57.60 19.59 9.31
C CYS A 6 56.25 18.86 9.41
N ALA A 7 55.66 18.78 10.59
CA ALA A 7 54.37 18.20 10.85
C ALA A 7 53.29 19.27 10.60
N LEU A 8 52.51 19.14 9.51
CA LEU A 8 51.30 19.92 9.30
C LEU A 8 50.11 19.21 9.98
N LYS A 9 49.60 19.82 11.04
CA LYS A 9 48.29 19.45 11.60
C LYS A 9 47.19 19.98 10.70
N LEU A 10 46.51 19.12 9.97
CA LEU A 10 45.22 19.44 9.35
C LEU A 10 44.09 19.17 10.36
N ALA A 11 43.56 20.24 10.92
CA ALA A 11 42.26 20.24 11.56
C ALA A 11 41.21 20.59 10.49
N GLY A 12 40.61 19.58 9.88
CA GLY A 12 39.49 19.71 8.94
C GLY A 12 38.25 19.05 9.53
N ARG A 13 37.47 19.83 10.30
CA ARG A 13 36.12 19.44 10.64
C ARG A 13 35.24 19.58 9.40
N SER A 14 34.82 18.46 8.82
CA SER A 14 33.79 18.41 7.79
C SER A 14 32.42 18.72 8.41
N ALA A 15 31.98 19.96 8.26
CA ALA A 15 30.60 20.38 8.48
C ALA A 15 29.82 20.25 7.15
N ILE A 16 29.45 19.03 6.79
CA ILE A 16 28.50 18.76 5.70
C ILE A 16 27.49 17.76 6.27
N GLY A 17 26.43 18.26 6.86
CA GLY A 17 25.40 17.38 7.44
C GLY A 17 24.28 18.11 8.19
N SER A 18 24.03 19.40 7.91
CA SER A 18 23.02 20.13 8.70
C SER A 18 22.33 21.26 7.92
N ILE A 19 21.90 21.03 6.69
CA ILE A 19 21.14 22.03 5.91
C ILE A 19 19.86 21.42 5.30
N PHE A 20 19.13 20.60 6.04
CA PHE A 20 17.81 20.16 5.55
C PHE A 20 16.65 20.22 6.57
N PHE A 21 16.82 20.90 7.72
CA PHE A 21 15.76 20.92 8.74
C PHE A 21 15.55 22.26 9.47
N ALA A 22 16.04 23.39 8.94
CA ALA A 22 15.85 24.71 9.56
C ALA A 22 14.86 25.61 8.83
N ALA A 23 14.04 25.11 7.90
CA ALA A 23 13.06 25.89 7.13
C ALA A 23 11.60 25.68 7.57
N PHE A 24 11.34 25.10 8.75
CA PHE A 24 9.99 24.76 9.21
C PHE A 24 9.37 25.71 10.24
N TYR A 25 9.96 26.87 10.51
CA TYR A 25 9.38 27.82 11.47
C TYR A 25 9.53 29.27 11.02
N ALA A 26 8.89 29.65 9.92
CA ALA A 26 8.47 31.04 9.67
C ALA A 26 7.62 31.09 8.37
N SER A 27 6.40 30.59 8.41
CA SER A 27 5.40 30.96 7.42
C SER A 27 4.31 31.72 8.16
N SER A 28 4.31 33.02 7.98
CA SER A 28 3.23 33.94 8.37
C SER A 28 1.92 33.43 7.76
N THR A 29 0.99 33.05 8.62
CA THR A 29 -0.39 32.69 8.29
C THR A 29 -1.13 33.91 7.74
N LEU A 30 -1.15 34.07 6.43
CA LEU A 30 -2.24 34.75 5.76
C LEU A 30 -3.42 33.76 5.75
N ALA A 31 -4.32 33.93 6.72
CA ALA A 31 -5.59 33.24 6.76
C ALA A 31 -6.44 33.71 5.57
N TYR A 32 -6.37 33.00 4.46
CA TYR A 32 -7.45 33.03 3.48
C TYR A 32 -8.63 32.29 4.11
N ALA A 33 -9.60 33.04 4.61
CA ALA A 33 -10.91 32.51 5.01
C ALA A 33 -11.64 32.04 3.74
N THR A 34 -11.33 30.84 3.28
CA THR A 34 -12.25 30.09 2.43
C THR A 34 -13.30 29.51 3.36
N ASN A 35 -14.58 29.78 3.11
CA ASN A 35 -15.73 29.15 3.76
C ASN A 35 -15.77 27.64 3.42
N GLU A 36 -14.77 26.89 3.82
CA GLU A 36 -14.78 25.44 3.77
C GLU A 36 -15.48 24.93 5.03
N THR A 37 -16.69 24.44 4.86
CA THR A 37 -17.55 23.99 5.97
C THR A 37 -16.98 22.66 6.53
N SER A 38 -16.11 22.78 7.54
CA SER A 38 -15.76 21.63 8.39
C SER A 38 -17.01 21.16 9.14
N ILE A 39 -17.07 19.88 9.50
CA ILE A 39 -18.16 19.35 10.33
C ILE A 39 -18.29 20.14 11.64
N SER A 40 -19.51 20.25 12.16
CA SER A 40 -19.78 21.03 13.37
C SER A 40 -19.06 20.45 14.59
N THR A 41 -18.75 21.29 15.57
CA THR A 41 -18.12 20.85 16.84
C THR A 41 -19.02 19.87 17.60
N ASP A 42 -20.33 20.07 17.53
CA ASP A 42 -21.32 19.17 18.15
C ASP A 42 -21.28 17.78 17.51
N LEU A 43 -21.31 17.70 16.17
CA LEU A 43 -21.21 16.43 15.44
C LEU A 43 -19.90 15.72 15.73
N LEU A 44 -18.78 16.46 15.79
CA LEU A 44 -17.49 15.90 16.17
C LEU A 44 -17.50 15.35 17.61
N GLY A 45 -18.17 16.03 18.55
CA GLY A 45 -18.37 15.54 19.91
C GLY A 45 -19.17 14.23 19.95
N GLN A 46 -20.21 14.12 19.11
CA GLN A 46 -21.01 12.89 18.98
C GLN A 46 -20.17 11.74 18.39
N VAL A 47 -19.36 11.98 17.37
CA VAL A 47 -18.42 10.98 16.79
C VAL A 47 -17.45 10.49 17.87
N ASN A 48 -16.80 11.40 18.59
CA ASN A 48 -15.87 11.03 19.66
C ASN A 48 -16.56 10.18 20.72
N SER A 49 -17.73 10.61 21.21
CA SER A 49 -18.48 9.88 22.24
C SER A 49 -18.90 8.48 21.79
N SER A 50 -19.35 8.31 20.53
CA SER A 50 -19.74 7.00 20.00
C SER A 50 -18.56 6.04 19.97
N ILE A 51 -17.43 6.46 19.41
CA ILE A 51 -16.25 5.60 19.24
C ILE A 51 -15.55 5.33 20.59
N ASP A 52 -15.45 6.33 21.47
CA ASP A 52 -14.82 6.15 22.78
C ASP A 52 -15.58 5.10 23.63
N LYS A 53 -16.92 5.10 23.59
CA LYS A 53 -17.74 4.08 24.24
C LYS A 53 -17.57 2.68 23.61
N ASP A 54 -17.22 2.61 22.33
CA ASP A 54 -17.06 1.37 21.59
C ASP A 54 -15.63 0.82 21.60
N THR A 55 -14.66 1.56 22.13
CA THR A 55 -13.23 1.23 22.08
C THR A 55 -12.91 -0.16 22.61
N ILE A 56 -13.58 -0.62 23.68
CA ILE A 56 -13.34 -1.96 24.25
C ILE A 56 -13.75 -3.04 23.25
N ARG A 57 -14.93 -2.91 22.60
CA ARG A 57 -15.38 -3.85 21.57
C ARG A 57 -14.45 -3.85 20.36
N LEU A 58 -14.09 -2.67 19.85
CA LEU A 58 -13.19 -2.54 18.72
C LEU A 58 -11.81 -3.15 19.00
N THR A 59 -11.25 -2.88 20.17
CA THR A 59 -9.99 -3.51 20.61
C THR A 59 -10.10 -5.03 20.70
N GLY A 60 -11.26 -5.54 21.11
CA GLY A 60 -11.54 -6.99 21.12
C GLY A 60 -11.56 -7.58 19.72
N ILE A 61 -12.23 -6.93 18.76
CA ILE A 61 -12.26 -7.35 17.35
C ILE A 61 -10.85 -7.33 16.76
N PHE A 62 -10.11 -6.25 16.97
CA PHE A 62 -8.72 -6.13 16.49
C PHE A 62 -7.84 -7.29 16.97
N LYS A 63 -7.84 -7.57 18.28
CA LYS A 63 -7.04 -8.66 18.85
C LYS A 63 -7.46 -10.03 18.34
N ASP A 64 -8.74 -10.23 18.11
CA ASP A 64 -9.28 -11.47 17.58
C ASP A 64 -8.87 -11.69 16.12
N LEU A 65 -8.93 -10.65 15.29
CA LEU A 65 -8.45 -10.69 13.90
C LEU A 65 -6.93 -10.92 13.86
N HIS A 66 -6.17 -10.20 14.67
CA HIS A 66 -4.71 -10.34 14.76
C HIS A 66 -4.27 -11.76 15.13
N ALA A 67 -4.97 -12.37 16.09
CA ALA A 67 -4.68 -13.75 16.52
C ALA A 67 -5.07 -14.82 15.49
N HIS A 68 -5.87 -14.48 14.48
CA HIS A 68 -6.38 -15.41 13.47
C HIS A 68 -6.23 -14.83 12.06
N PRO A 69 -5.01 -14.48 11.63
CA PRO A 69 -4.77 -13.91 10.32
C PRO A 69 -5.10 -14.92 9.20
N GLU A 70 -5.57 -14.42 8.08
CA GLU A 70 -5.88 -15.21 6.90
C GLU A 70 -5.18 -14.61 5.69
N VAL A 71 -4.40 -15.41 4.95
CA VAL A 71 -3.67 -14.93 3.77
C VAL A 71 -4.62 -14.69 2.58
N ALA A 72 -4.10 -14.04 1.54
CA ALA A 72 -4.82 -13.65 0.32
C ALA A 72 -5.76 -14.74 -0.21
N PHE A 73 -7.02 -14.38 -0.45
CA PHE A 73 -8.12 -15.25 -0.89
C PHE A 73 -8.54 -16.37 0.07
N HIS A 74 -8.04 -16.36 1.31
CA HIS A 74 -8.44 -17.30 2.36
C HIS A 74 -9.22 -16.62 3.51
N GLU A 75 -9.56 -15.34 3.41
CA GLU A 75 -10.10 -14.44 4.44
C GLU A 75 -11.57 -14.77 4.80
N LYS A 76 -11.93 -16.05 4.88
CA LYS A 76 -13.33 -16.51 5.09
C LYS A 76 -13.85 -16.16 6.46
N ARG A 77 -13.02 -16.28 7.51
CA ARG A 77 -13.38 -15.96 8.88
C ARG A 77 -13.55 -14.45 9.05
N THR A 78 -12.58 -13.69 8.58
CA THR A 78 -12.58 -12.22 8.61
C THR A 78 -13.79 -11.67 7.86
N ALA A 79 -14.06 -12.15 6.65
CA ALA A 79 -15.23 -11.79 5.86
C ALA A 79 -16.55 -12.10 6.62
N GLY A 80 -16.64 -13.26 7.26
CA GLY A 80 -17.80 -13.64 8.08
C GLY A 80 -18.02 -12.71 9.29
N ILE A 81 -16.95 -12.26 9.95
CA ILE A 81 -17.03 -11.27 11.04
C ILE A 81 -17.56 -9.94 10.50
N VAL A 82 -16.97 -9.43 9.40
CA VAL A 82 -17.40 -8.18 8.76
C VAL A 82 -18.86 -8.25 8.36
N ALA A 83 -19.27 -9.31 7.69
CA ALA A 83 -20.66 -9.49 7.26
C ALA A 83 -21.64 -9.54 8.43
N LYS A 84 -21.30 -10.25 9.50
CA LYS A 84 -22.11 -10.35 10.72
C LYS A 84 -22.30 -8.99 11.40
N GLU A 85 -21.20 -8.25 11.60
CA GLU A 85 -21.22 -6.91 12.22
C GLU A 85 -22.05 -5.93 11.39
N LEU A 86 -21.85 -5.89 10.07
CA LEU A 86 -22.61 -5.00 9.18
C LEU A 86 -24.11 -5.33 9.14
N LYS A 87 -24.48 -6.62 9.09
CA LYS A 87 -25.90 -7.06 9.17
C LYS A 87 -26.56 -6.60 10.46
N ALA A 88 -25.85 -6.71 11.60
CA ALA A 88 -26.36 -6.27 12.90
C ALA A 88 -26.58 -4.75 12.96
N LEU A 89 -25.86 -3.96 12.17
CA LEU A 89 -25.99 -2.50 12.06
C LEU A 89 -27.03 -2.06 11.01
N GLY A 90 -27.71 -3.01 10.35
CA GLY A 90 -28.76 -2.73 9.38
C GLY A 90 -28.27 -2.42 7.96
N PHE A 91 -27.05 -2.80 7.62
CA PHE A 91 -26.58 -2.77 6.25
C PHE A 91 -27.18 -3.91 5.43
N SER A 92 -27.46 -3.66 4.15
CA SER A 92 -27.69 -4.71 3.16
C SER A 92 -26.34 -5.27 2.75
N VAL A 93 -26.06 -6.55 3.04
CA VAL A 93 -24.74 -7.16 2.91
C VAL A 93 -24.72 -8.21 1.82
N ASN A 94 -23.69 -8.17 0.96
CA ASN A 94 -23.35 -9.16 -0.04
C ASN A 94 -21.95 -9.70 0.25
N GLU A 95 -21.81 -11.02 0.21
CA GLU A 95 -20.59 -11.75 0.54
C GLU A 95 -20.06 -12.51 -0.69
N GLY A 96 -18.79 -12.89 -0.67
CA GLY A 96 -18.17 -13.73 -1.71
C GLY A 96 -17.83 -12.98 -3.00
N ILE A 97 -17.69 -11.67 -2.97
CA ILE A 97 -17.33 -10.86 -4.15
C ILE A 97 -15.81 -10.89 -4.32
N GLY A 98 -15.35 -11.33 -5.50
CA GLY A 98 -13.92 -11.57 -5.70
C GLY A 98 -13.37 -12.65 -4.78
N LYS A 99 -14.14 -13.73 -4.56
CA LYS A 99 -13.96 -14.88 -3.67
C LYS A 99 -14.42 -14.63 -2.22
N THR A 100 -13.75 -13.76 -1.46
CA THR A 100 -14.03 -13.57 -0.02
C THR A 100 -14.51 -12.17 0.33
N GLY A 101 -14.52 -11.22 -0.63
CA GLY A 101 -14.90 -9.84 -0.42
C GLY A 101 -16.33 -9.67 0.08
N VAL A 102 -16.57 -8.61 0.87
CA VAL A 102 -17.87 -8.26 1.46
C VAL A 102 -18.21 -6.82 1.11
N VAL A 103 -19.45 -6.58 0.68
CA VAL A 103 -19.98 -5.22 0.43
C VAL A 103 -21.23 -5.02 1.25
N GLY A 104 -21.26 -3.97 2.07
CA GLY A 104 -22.42 -3.54 2.87
C GLY A 104 -22.91 -2.17 2.44
N VAL A 105 -24.22 -2.02 2.24
CA VAL A 105 -24.88 -0.78 1.81
C VAL A 105 -25.81 -0.27 2.88
N LEU A 106 -25.64 0.98 3.31
CA LEU A 106 -26.52 1.68 4.24
C LEU A 106 -27.07 2.95 3.58
N LYS A 107 -28.36 2.92 3.22
CA LYS A 107 -29.06 4.08 2.65
C LYS A 107 -29.65 4.95 3.76
N ASN A 108 -29.52 6.27 3.63
CA ASN A 108 -30.02 7.25 4.60
C ASN A 108 -30.56 8.53 3.92
N GLY A 109 -31.51 8.37 3.00
CA GLY A 109 -32.13 9.45 2.25
C GLY A 109 -31.36 9.89 1.01
N PRO A 110 -31.77 11.00 0.38
CA PRO A 110 -31.11 11.54 -0.81
C PRO A 110 -29.75 12.14 -0.45
N GLY A 111 -28.79 12.08 -1.35
CA GLY A 111 -27.46 12.62 -1.18
C GLY A 111 -26.38 11.79 -1.87
N PRO A 112 -25.12 12.14 -1.70
CA PRO A 112 -24.02 11.44 -2.37
C PRO A 112 -23.86 10.00 -1.89
N THR A 113 -23.23 9.20 -2.73
CA THR A 113 -22.81 7.83 -2.43
C THR A 113 -21.33 7.82 -2.10
N VAL A 114 -20.98 7.36 -0.92
CA VAL A 114 -19.62 7.22 -0.43
C VAL A 114 -19.26 5.76 -0.28
N TRP A 115 -18.13 5.36 -0.88
CA TRP A 115 -17.56 4.05 -0.68
C TRP A 115 -16.35 4.14 0.25
N PHE A 116 -16.26 3.20 1.19
CA PHE A 116 -15.15 3.13 2.15
C PHE A 116 -14.58 1.72 2.21
N ARG A 117 -13.26 1.58 2.04
CA ARG A 117 -12.56 0.29 1.95
C ARG A 117 -11.80 -0.04 3.22
N ALA A 118 -11.79 -1.31 3.59
CA ALA A 118 -10.71 -1.97 4.32
C ALA A 118 -10.29 -3.24 3.57
N ASP A 119 -9.00 -3.52 3.52
CA ASP A 119 -8.45 -4.81 3.14
C ASP A 119 -8.53 -5.81 4.28
N MET A 120 -8.41 -7.10 4.01
CA MET A 120 -8.63 -8.14 5.01
C MET A 120 -7.50 -9.16 5.14
N ASP A 121 -6.66 -9.28 4.13
CA ASP A 121 -5.66 -10.35 4.06
C ASP A 121 -4.44 -10.08 4.92
N ALA A 122 -3.72 -11.16 5.26
CA ALA A 122 -2.49 -11.15 6.03
C ALA A 122 -1.30 -11.58 5.17
N ASN A 123 -0.10 -11.29 5.67
CA ASN A 123 1.16 -11.67 5.03
C ASN A 123 1.61 -13.07 5.48
N ALA A 124 2.35 -13.76 4.59
CA ALA A 124 3.04 -15.01 4.91
C ALA A 124 4.33 -14.75 5.72
N VAL A 125 4.16 -14.25 6.97
CA VAL A 125 5.23 -13.83 7.87
C VAL A 125 5.06 -14.54 9.21
N HIS A 126 6.19 -15.01 9.80
CA HIS A 126 6.22 -15.53 11.16
C HIS A 126 6.29 -14.38 12.16
N GLU A 127 5.32 -14.29 13.05
CA GLU A 127 5.25 -13.21 14.05
C GLU A 127 6.24 -13.41 15.19
N THR A 128 6.97 -12.33 15.54
CA THR A 128 7.94 -12.30 16.64
C THR A 128 7.68 -11.18 17.66
N THR A 129 6.52 -10.56 17.63
CA THR A 129 6.16 -9.42 18.50
C THR A 129 6.10 -9.77 19.97
N GLY A 130 5.80 -11.02 20.33
CA GLY A 130 5.60 -11.45 21.73
C GLY A 130 4.32 -10.88 22.35
N LEU A 131 3.39 -10.37 21.56
CA LEU A 131 2.10 -9.86 22.03
C LEU A 131 1.25 -11.00 22.61
N PRO A 132 0.44 -10.76 23.67
CA PRO A 132 -0.41 -11.82 24.24
C PRO A 132 -1.53 -12.30 23.32
N TYR A 133 -1.72 -11.65 22.18
CA TYR A 133 -2.65 -12.01 21.11
C TYR A 133 -1.93 -12.23 19.76
N ALA A 134 -0.64 -12.50 19.81
CA ALA A 134 0.17 -12.81 18.62
C ALA A 134 -0.39 -14.01 17.86
N ALA A 135 -0.28 -13.99 16.54
CA ALA A 135 -0.64 -15.10 15.68
C ALA A 135 0.28 -16.31 15.91
N SER A 136 -0.30 -17.50 16.03
CA SER A 136 0.46 -18.73 16.26
C SER A 136 0.07 -19.87 15.33
N ASN A 137 -0.98 -19.70 14.52
CA ASN A 137 -1.52 -20.74 13.66
C ASN A 137 -0.94 -20.66 12.26
N LYS A 138 -0.53 -21.81 11.72
CA LYS A 138 -0.18 -21.91 10.31
C LYS A 138 -1.42 -21.99 9.43
N GLN A 139 -1.29 -21.47 8.24
CA GLN A 139 -2.32 -21.53 7.20
C GLN A 139 -1.93 -22.54 6.13
N LYS A 140 -2.90 -23.35 5.72
CA LYS A 140 -2.74 -24.28 4.60
C LYS A 140 -3.12 -23.56 3.30
N LEU A 141 -2.20 -23.55 2.34
CA LEU A 141 -2.38 -22.97 1.02
C LEU A 141 -3.07 -23.95 0.05
N GLU A 142 -3.52 -23.44 -1.11
CA GLU A 142 -4.21 -24.26 -2.13
C GLU A 142 -3.34 -25.39 -2.68
N ASP A 143 -2.02 -25.22 -2.74
CA ASP A 143 -1.05 -26.25 -3.16
C ASP A 143 -0.77 -27.32 -2.08
N GLY A 144 -1.41 -27.18 -0.92
CA GLY A 144 -1.27 -28.09 0.23
C GLY A 144 -0.08 -27.78 1.14
N SER A 145 0.76 -26.81 0.81
CA SER A 145 1.82 -26.32 1.70
C SER A 145 1.24 -25.54 2.88
N GLU A 146 2.04 -25.34 3.93
CA GLU A 146 1.67 -24.53 5.09
C GLU A 146 2.59 -23.34 5.19
N THR A 147 2.03 -22.19 5.58
CA THR A 147 2.77 -20.97 5.88
C THR A 147 2.36 -20.40 7.23
N ASP A 148 3.29 -19.71 7.89
CA ASP A 148 2.93 -18.79 8.97
C ASP A 148 2.10 -17.63 8.38
N ALA A 149 1.28 -17.01 9.19
CA ALA A 149 0.52 -15.82 8.79
C ALA A 149 0.53 -14.78 9.90
N MET A 150 0.62 -13.50 9.53
CA MET A 150 0.62 -12.36 10.44
C MET A 150 0.01 -11.15 9.74
N HIS A 151 -0.81 -10.36 10.45
CA HIS A 151 -1.19 -9.04 9.97
C HIS A 151 -0.02 -8.04 10.08
N ALA A 152 1.02 -8.26 9.26
CA ALA A 152 2.22 -7.44 9.25
C ALA A 152 2.08 -6.13 8.45
N CYS A 153 0.89 -5.88 7.90
CA CYS A 153 0.51 -4.63 7.25
C CYS A 153 -0.63 -3.87 7.96
N GLY A 154 -1.25 -4.49 8.98
CA GLY A 154 -2.27 -3.87 9.83
C GLY A 154 -3.68 -3.88 9.25
N HIS A 155 -4.01 -4.82 8.37
CA HIS A 155 -5.34 -4.96 7.79
C HIS A 155 -6.41 -5.34 8.82
N ASP A 156 -6.04 -5.97 9.91
CA ASP A 156 -6.85 -6.16 11.11
C ASP A 156 -7.31 -4.83 11.73
N ALA A 157 -6.42 -3.83 11.77
CA ALA A 157 -6.78 -2.47 12.19
C ALA A 157 -7.69 -1.79 11.15
N HIS A 158 -7.43 -1.97 9.85
CA HIS A 158 -8.27 -1.38 8.79
C HIS A 158 -9.71 -1.90 8.87
N VAL A 159 -9.90 -3.22 9.00
CA VAL A 159 -11.23 -3.83 9.23
C VAL A 159 -11.87 -3.29 10.50
N THR A 160 -11.12 -3.20 11.59
CA THR A 160 -11.63 -2.69 12.87
C THR A 160 -12.06 -1.22 12.76
N TRP A 161 -11.30 -0.38 12.08
CA TRP A 161 -11.65 1.02 11.83
C TRP A 161 -12.92 1.16 10.98
N LEU A 162 -13.04 0.31 9.94
CA LEU A 162 -14.24 0.25 9.09
C LEU A 162 -15.49 -0.08 9.92
N LEU A 163 -15.40 -1.08 10.80
CA LEU A 163 -16.51 -1.51 11.64
C LEU A 163 -16.87 -0.45 12.68
N GLY A 164 -15.89 0.26 13.25
CA GLY A 164 -16.11 1.40 14.15
C GLY A 164 -16.83 2.54 13.45
N MET A 165 -16.39 2.90 12.25
CA MET A 165 -17.06 3.88 11.39
C MET A 165 -18.49 3.43 11.04
N ALA A 166 -18.68 2.21 10.57
CA ALA A 166 -20.00 1.70 10.17
C ALA A 166 -21.02 1.79 11.30
N LYS A 167 -20.60 1.42 12.54
CA LYS A 167 -21.45 1.55 13.74
C LYS A 167 -21.79 3.00 14.05
N THR A 168 -20.79 3.88 14.08
CA THR A 168 -20.99 5.31 14.36
C THR A 168 -21.91 5.96 13.32
N MET A 169 -21.73 5.67 12.03
CA MET A 169 -22.59 6.17 10.97
C MET A 169 -24.03 5.65 11.10
N ALA A 170 -24.23 4.40 11.51
CA ALA A 170 -25.55 3.85 11.78
C ALA A 170 -26.24 4.51 12.99
N GLU A 171 -25.50 4.87 14.05
CA GLU A 171 -26.01 5.58 15.22
C GLU A 171 -26.35 7.05 14.88
N LEU A 172 -25.55 7.70 14.05
CA LEU A 172 -25.67 9.12 13.72
C LEU A 172 -26.50 9.42 12.46
N LYS A 173 -27.41 8.54 12.04
CA LYS A 173 -28.26 8.71 10.83
C LYS A 173 -28.99 10.06 10.76
N LYS A 174 -29.30 10.67 11.87
CA LYS A 174 -29.97 11.99 11.91
C LYS A 174 -29.08 13.13 11.38
N ASN A 175 -27.77 12.96 11.43
CA ASN A 175 -26.77 14.00 11.13
C ASN A 175 -26.27 13.97 9.70
N TRP A 176 -26.60 12.96 8.91
CA TRP A 176 -26.13 12.82 7.54
C TRP A 176 -27.21 12.32 6.58
N SER A 177 -26.99 12.44 5.29
CA SER A 177 -27.86 11.92 4.25
C SER A 177 -27.06 11.43 3.05
N GLY A 178 -27.64 10.50 2.27
CA GLY A 178 -26.97 9.85 1.16
C GLY A 178 -26.87 8.34 1.36
N THR A 179 -25.87 7.73 0.74
CA THR A 179 -25.61 6.29 0.83
C THR A 179 -24.16 6.05 1.26
N LEU A 180 -23.98 5.28 2.33
CA LEU A 180 -22.69 4.74 2.72
C LEU A 180 -22.56 3.30 2.23
N VAL A 181 -21.55 3.01 1.43
CA VAL A 181 -21.13 1.67 1.05
C VAL A 181 -19.80 1.39 1.73
N VAL A 182 -19.73 0.34 2.51
CA VAL A 182 -18.49 -0.16 3.09
C VAL A 182 -18.12 -1.47 2.41
N TYR A 183 -16.84 -1.68 2.13
CA TYR A 183 -16.42 -2.96 1.56
C TYR A 183 -15.11 -3.44 2.16
N ALA A 184 -15.08 -4.74 2.40
CA ALA A 184 -13.89 -5.45 2.85
C ALA A 184 -13.30 -6.17 1.65
N GLN A 185 -12.11 -5.76 1.25
CA GLN A 185 -11.41 -6.23 0.06
C GLN A 185 -10.48 -7.39 0.41
N PRO A 186 -10.49 -8.50 -0.34
CA PRO A 186 -9.50 -9.57 -0.20
C PRO A 186 -8.19 -9.24 -0.89
N ALA A 187 -7.15 -10.03 -0.61
CA ALA A 187 -5.96 -10.25 -1.43
C ALA A 187 -5.23 -8.99 -1.94
N GLU A 188 -5.14 -7.95 -1.08
CA GLU A 188 -4.37 -6.73 -1.37
C GLU A 188 -2.89 -7.04 -1.50
N GLU A 189 -2.32 -7.85 -0.60
CA GLU A 189 -0.90 -8.14 -0.48
C GLU A 189 -0.28 -8.82 -1.73
N VAL A 190 -1.13 -9.38 -2.56
CA VAL A 190 -0.72 -9.94 -3.86
C VAL A 190 -1.12 -9.04 -5.04
N GLY A 191 -1.74 -7.87 -4.79
CA GLY A 191 -2.15 -6.89 -5.80
C GLY A 191 -3.24 -7.39 -6.74
N LEU A 192 -4.10 -8.29 -6.28
CA LEU A 192 -5.13 -8.95 -7.11
C LEU A 192 -6.56 -8.76 -6.59
N GLY A 193 -6.72 -8.25 -5.37
CA GLY A 193 -8.00 -8.25 -4.69
C GLY A 193 -9.03 -7.31 -5.30
N ALA A 194 -8.67 -6.06 -5.54
CA ALA A 194 -9.57 -5.11 -6.18
C ALA A 194 -9.96 -5.57 -7.58
N GLN A 195 -8.98 -6.05 -8.38
CA GLN A 195 -9.26 -6.57 -9.72
C GLN A 195 -10.17 -7.81 -9.67
N ALA A 196 -9.96 -8.73 -8.72
CA ALA A 196 -10.82 -9.90 -8.55
C ALA A 196 -12.28 -9.49 -8.24
N MET A 197 -12.50 -8.45 -7.43
CA MET A 197 -13.85 -7.92 -7.18
C MET A 197 -14.46 -7.30 -8.44
N VAL A 198 -13.67 -6.55 -9.24
CA VAL A 198 -14.12 -5.96 -10.51
C VAL A 198 -14.45 -7.06 -11.52
N ASP A 199 -13.61 -8.07 -11.67
CA ASP A 199 -13.81 -9.22 -12.58
C ASP A 199 -15.04 -10.04 -12.18
N ASP A 200 -15.35 -10.14 -10.89
CA ASP A 200 -16.58 -10.71 -10.35
C ASP A 200 -17.77 -9.75 -10.46
N LYS A 201 -17.68 -8.80 -11.39
CA LYS A 201 -18.76 -7.89 -11.80
C LYS A 201 -19.25 -6.98 -10.66
N LEU A 202 -18.33 -6.46 -9.83
CA LEU A 202 -18.66 -5.55 -8.72
C LEU A 202 -19.66 -4.47 -9.14
N TRP A 203 -19.41 -3.81 -10.26
CA TRP A 203 -20.22 -2.68 -10.73
C TRP A 203 -21.53 -3.10 -11.43
N GLN A 204 -21.70 -4.37 -11.81
CA GLN A 204 -22.91 -4.91 -12.43
C GLN A 204 -23.87 -5.60 -11.44
N ARG A 205 -23.49 -5.69 -10.15
CA ARG A 205 -24.32 -6.28 -9.10
C ARG A 205 -25.40 -5.34 -8.55
N GLY A 206 -25.53 -4.13 -9.10
CA GLY A 206 -26.55 -3.15 -8.69
C GLY A 206 -26.19 -2.36 -7.43
N PHE A 207 -24.94 -2.35 -7.04
CA PHE A 207 -24.46 -1.44 -5.98
C PHE A 207 -24.53 0.01 -6.46
N PRO A 208 -24.81 0.96 -5.54
CA PRO A 208 -24.81 2.38 -5.86
C PRO A 208 -23.45 2.83 -6.38
N THR A 209 -23.43 3.52 -7.53
CA THR A 209 -22.20 4.09 -8.10
C THR A 209 -21.60 5.12 -7.15
N PRO A 210 -20.30 5.08 -6.86
CA PRO A 210 -19.66 6.02 -5.93
C PRO A 210 -19.53 7.43 -6.53
N ASP A 211 -19.94 8.44 -5.76
CA ASP A 211 -19.56 9.83 -5.98
C ASP A 211 -18.17 10.12 -5.39
N TYR A 212 -17.84 9.45 -4.27
CA TYR A 212 -16.55 9.56 -3.59
C TYR A 212 -16.13 8.19 -3.04
N ALA A 213 -14.81 7.95 -3.01
CA ALA A 213 -14.26 6.76 -2.38
C ALA A 213 -13.13 7.11 -1.39
N PHE A 214 -13.03 6.32 -0.33
CA PHE A 214 -12.01 6.46 0.70
C PHE A 214 -11.41 5.11 1.06
N GLY A 215 -10.11 5.12 1.36
CA GLY A 215 -9.39 4.06 2.03
C GLY A 215 -8.48 4.64 3.10
N THR A 216 -8.18 3.83 4.10
CA THR A 216 -7.16 4.16 5.11
C THR A 216 -6.18 3.03 5.24
N HIS A 217 -4.92 3.37 5.55
CA HIS A 217 -3.88 2.39 5.74
C HIS A 217 -2.99 2.78 6.93
N THR A 218 -2.46 1.79 7.61
CA THR A 218 -1.49 1.95 8.69
C THR A 218 -0.16 2.47 8.15
N VAL A 219 0.50 3.31 8.93
CA VAL A 219 1.91 3.66 8.73
C VAL A 219 2.60 3.68 10.09
N PRO A 220 3.86 3.19 10.23
CA PRO A 220 4.57 3.20 11.51
C PRO A 220 4.98 4.61 11.99
N GLY A 221 4.17 5.62 11.67
CA GLY A 221 4.20 6.97 12.21
C GLY A 221 3.55 7.06 13.59
N PRO A 222 3.66 8.20 14.30
CA PRO A 222 3.15 8.34 15.65
C PRO A 222 1.62 8.34 15.69
N VAL A 223 1.03 7.63 16.66
CA VAL A 223 -0.43 7.67 16.89
C VAL A 223 -0.92 9.11 17.08
N GLY A 224 -2.08 9.40 16.52
CA GLY A 224 -2.70 10.73 16.52
C GLY A 224 -2.26 11.63 15.38
N TYR A 225 -1.39 11.16 14.48
CA TYR A 225 -1.02 11.82 13.24
C TYR A 225 -1.53 11.01 12.03
N ILE A 226 -1.90 11.73 10.98
CA ILE A 226 -2.28 11.14 9.70
C ILE A 226 -1.56 11.84 8.54
N SER A 227 -1.41 11.15 7.42
CA SER A 227 -1.11 11.81 6.16
C SER A 227 -2.35 11.80 5.26
N SER A 228 -2.81 13.01 4.91
CA SER A 228 -3.89 13.25 3.95
C SER A 228 -3.42 14.29 2.94
N SER A 229 -2.52 13.84 2.06
CA SER A 229 -1.86 14.68 1.05
C SER A 229 -2.49 14.43 -0.32
N SER A 230 -2.63 15.48 -1.13
CA SER A 230 -3.14 15.39 -2.51
C SER A 230 -2.09 14.88 -3.50
N GLY A 231 -2.52 14.51 -4.72
CA GLY A 231 -1.65 14.05 -5.79
C GLY A 231 -1.14 12.62 -5.59
N VAL A 232 -0.05 12.28 -6.23
CA VAL A 232 0.52 10.91 -6.17
C VAL A 232 0.97 10.57 -4.76
N ARG A 233 0.49 9.44 -4.24
CA ARG A 233 0.77 8.96 -2.87
C ARG A 233 1.61 7.70 -2.84
N MET A 234 1.31 6.73 -3.73
CA MET A 234 2.02 5.46 -3.82
C MET A 234 2.36 5.16 -5.27
N ALA A 235 3.45 4.41 -5.48
CA ALA A 235 3.89 4.04 -6.82
C ALA A 235 2.95 3.02 -7.46
N GLY A 236 2.83 3.11 -8.78
CA GLY A 236 2.36 1.97 -9.57
C GLY A 236 3.38 0.84 -9.55
N VAL A 237 2.92 -0.36 -9.78
CA VAL A 237 3.73 -1.58 -9.83
C VAL A 237 3.46 -2.37 -11.10
N ASP A 238 4.50 -2.91 -11.71
CA ASP A 238 4.41 -4.00 -12.68
C ASP A 238 5.25 -5.17 -12.19
N GLN A 239 4.68 -6.37 -12.25
CA GLN A 239 5.39 -7.63 -12.07
C GLN A 239 5.45 -8.32 -13.42
N LEU A 240 6.63 -8.73 -13.85
CA LEU A 240 6.78 -9.33 -15.18
C LEU A 240 7.91 -10.35 -15.22
N ASP A 241 7.77 -11.32 -16.11
CA ASP A 241 8.78 -12.29 -16.44
C ASP A 241 9.40 -11.98 -17.81
N ILE A 242 10.71 -12.07 -17.91
CA ILE A 242 11.46 -12.02 -19.20
C ILE A 242 12.09 -13.38 -19.43
N LYS A 243 11.64 -14.05 -20.48
CA LYS A 243 12.12 -15.37 -20.87
C LYS A 243 13.12 -15.24 -22.03
N PHE A 244 14.35 -15.69 -21.81
CA PHE A 244 15.36 -15.87 -22.86
C PHE A 244 15.32 -17.31 -23.34
N ILE A 245 15.21 -17.48 -24.65
CA ILE A 245 15.22 -18.81 -25.32
C ILE A 245 16.57 -19.00 -25.96
N GLY A 246 17.28 -20.02 -25.54
CA GLY A 246 18.58 -20.38 -26.07
C GLY A 246 18.58 -21.73 -26.80
N ARG A 247 19.75 -22.33 -26.89
CA ARG A 247 19.96 -23.71 -27.33
C ARG A 247 20.87 -24.40 -26.34
N GLY A 248 20.29 -25.33 -25.55
CA GLY A 248 21.02 -26.08 -24.53
C GLY A 248 22.00 -27.08 -25.12
N GLY A 249 22.87 -27.62 -24.26
CA GLY A 249 23.85 -28.61 -24.63
C GLY A 249 24.82 -28.97 -23.51
N HIS A 250 25.84 -29.72 -23.82
CA HIS A 250 26.87 -30.14 -22.89
C HIS A 250 27.81 -28.96 -22.55
N GLY A 251 28.06 -28.71 -21.27
CA GLY A 251 28.89 -27.58 -20.81
C GLY A 251 30.32 -27.56 -21.34
N SER A 252 30.86 -28.72 -21.81
CA SER A 252 32.18 -28.76 -22.44
C SER A 252 32.20 -28.41 -23.93
N THR A 253 31.03 -28.20 -24.56
CA THR A 253 30.90 -27.83 -25.97
C THR A 253 30.05 -26.58 -26.15
N PRO A 254 30.40 -25.44 -25.47
CA PRO A 254 29.57 -24.24 -25.47
C PRO A 254 29.40 -23.61 -26.89
N GLN A 255 30.34 -23.82 -27.80
CA GLN A 255 30.25 -23.38 -29.20
C GLN A 255 29.10 -24.02 -29.99
N MET A 256 28.50 -25.10 -29.48
CA MET A 256 27.34 -25.75 -30.07
C MET A 256 26.02 -25.24 -29.50
N THR A 257 26.06 -24.28 -28.61
CA THR A 257 24.91 -23.80 -27.81
C THR A 257 24.65 -22.31 -28.03
N ILE A 258 23.52 -21.83 -27.55
CA ILE A 258 23.22 -20.42 -27.28
C ILE A 258 22.83 -20.35 -25.81
N ASP A 259 23.73 -19.84 -24.96
CA ASP A 259 23.60 -19.96 -23.52
C ASP A 259 22.66 -18.92 -22.92
N PRO A 260 21.46 -19.30 -22.45
CA PRO A 260 20.51 -18.36 -21.86
C PRO A 260 20.90 -17.90 -20.45
N VAL A 261 21.79 -18.61 -19.74
CA VAL A 261 22.31 -18.20 -18.44
C VAL A 261 23.19 -16.96 -18.60
N VAL A 262 24.05 -16.96 -19.61
CA VAL A 262 24.89 -15.79 -19.94
C VAL A 262 24.03 -14.61 -20.38
N MET A 263 23.00 -14.84 -21.21
CA MET A 263 22.06 -13.78 -21.60
C MET A 263 21.34 -13.17 -20.39
N ALA A 264 20.83 -14.00 -19.47
CA ALA A 264 20.17 -13.53 -18.25
C ALA A 264 21.11 -12.71 -17.37
N ALA A 265 22.36 -13.15 -17.17
CA ALA A 265 23.34 -12.40 -16.38
C ALA A 265 23.65 -11.03 -16.98
N GLN A 266 23.82 -10.94 -18.31
CA GLN A 266 24.00 -9.66 -19.02
C GLN A 266 22.77 -8.75 -18.87
N ALA A 267 21.56 -9.33 -18.96
CA ALA A 267 20.32 -8.57 -18.84
C ALA A 267 20.18 -7.97 -17.43
N VAL A 268 20.49 -8.70 -16.37
CA VAL A 268 20.45 -8.19 -14.98
C VAL A 268 21.31 -6.94 -14.83
N LEU A 269 22.53 -6.96 -15.35
CA LEU A 269 23.44 -5.81 -15.31
C LEU A 269 22.94 -4.64 -16.18
N SER A 270 22.51 -4.95 -17.41
CA SER A 270 22.07 -3.94 -18.37
C SER A 270 20.79 -3.24 -17.94
N TYR A 271 19.84 -3.95 -17.30
CA TYR A 271 18.60 -3.35 -16.80
C TYR A 271 18.84 -2.27 -15.76
N GLN A 272 19.92 -2.36 -14.94
CA GLN A 272 20.26 -1.31 -13.99
C GLN A 272 20.55 0.02 -14.69
N THR A 273 21.01 -0.01 -15.95
CA THR A 273 21.28 1.19 -16.73
C THR A 273 20.00 1.90 -17.19
N ILE A 274 18.86 1.20 -17.23
CA ILE A 274 17.57 1.81 -17.56
C ILE A 274 17.26 2.93 -16.55
N ILE A 275 17.35 2.62 -15.25
CA ILE A 275 17.13 3.63 -14.20
C ILE A 275 18.24 4.67 -14.22
N SER A 276 19.50 4.24 -14.24
CA SER A 276 20.62 5.17 -14.05
C SER A 276 20.98 6.01 -15.29
N ARG A 277 20.46 5.69 -16.50
CA ARG A 277 20.84 6.34 -17.77
C ARG A 277 19.69 6.73 -18.68
N ASN A 278 18.46 6.27 -18.42
CA ASN A 278 17.31 6.59 -19.27
C ASN A 278 16.20 7.32 -18.51
N VAL A 279 16.00 7.04 -17.21
CA VAL A 279 15.06 7.79 -16.36
C VAL A 279 15.73 9.10 -15.92
N ASP A 280 14.97 10.21 -15.95
CA ASP A 280 15.45 11.50 -15.45
C ASP A 280 15.89 11.35 -13.97
N PRO A 281 17.10 11.79 -13.59
CA PRO A 281 17.61 11.69 -12.22
C PRO A 281 16.72 12.36 -11.15
N GLN A 282 15.84 13.30 -11.53
CA GLN A 282 14.87 13.93 -10.64
C GLN A 282 13.57 13.12 -10.50
N THR A 283 13.41 12.06 -11.29
CA THR A 283 12.23 11.21 -11.27
C THR A 283 12.53 9.88 -10.58
N SER A 284 11.73 9.56 -9.58
CA SER A 284 11.89 8.30 -8.85
C SER A 284 11.27 7.14 -9.62
N ALA A 285 12.08 6.08 -9.82
CA ALA A 285 11.64 4.80 -10.38
C ALA A 285 12.52 3.67 -9.83
N VAL A 286 11.96 2.45 -9.77
CA VAL A 286 12.68 1.25 -9.30
C VAL A 286 12.54 0.14 -10.32
N LEU A 287 13.64 -0.54 -10.62
CA LEU A 287 13.66 -1.80 -11.34
C LEU A 287 14.44 -2.82 -10.51
N THR A 288 13.76 -3.87 -10.08
CA THR A 288 14.34 -4.96 -9.33
C THR A 288 14.26 -6.24 -10.14
N VAL A 289 15.37 -6.98 -10.25
CA VAL A 289 15.34 -8.39 -10.66
C VAL A 289 15.30 -9.22 -9.39
N GLY A 290 14.13 -9.77 -9.08
CA GLY A 290 13.88 -10.51 -7.83
C GLY A 290 14.30 -11.99 -7.90
N ALA A 291 14.33 -12.59 -9.11
CA ALA A 291 14.74 -13.98 -9.28
C ALA A 291 15.33 -14.22 -10.67
N ILE A 292 16.19 -15.24 -10.75
CA ILE A 292 16.76 -15.81 -11.97
C ILE A 292 16.52 -17.32 -11.91
N ASP A 293 15.72 -17.83 -12.83
CA ASP A 293 15.49 -19.28 -13.00
C ASP A 293 16.25 -19.74 -14.25
N ALA A 294 17.36 -20.51 -14.06
CA ALA A 294 18.22 -20.92 -15.17
C ALA A 294 19.03 -22.17 -14.83
N GLY A 295 18.77 -23.26 -15.54
CA GLY A 295 19.52 -24.51 -15.40
C GLY A 295 19.33 -25.24 -14.06
N ARG A 296 19.96 -26.42 -13.94
CA ARG A 296 19.94 -27.25 -12.71
C ARG A 296 21.28 -27.92 -12.43
N ASP A 297 21.98 -28.33 -13.49
CA ASP A 297 23.21 -29.11 -13.37
C ASP A 297 24.41 -28.30 -13.85
N ASN A 298 25.58 -28.57 -13.27
CA ASN A 298 26.82 -27.83 -13.52
C ASN A 298 27.47 -28.10 -14.90
N ASN A 299 27.08 -29.19 -15.57
CA ASN A 299 27.62 -29.61 -16.89
C ASN A 299 26.58 -29.55 -18.02
N VAL A 300 25.41 -28.97 -17.77
CA VAL A 300 24.32 -28.82 -18.74
C VAL A 300 23.96 -27.35 -18.94
N ILE A 301 24.16 -26.84 -20.15
CA ILE A 301 23.64 -25.53 -20.55
C ILE A 301 22.14 -25.70 -20.82
N PRO A 302 21.24 -24.93 -20.15
CA PRO A 302 19.80 -25.06 -20.32
C PRO A 302 19.32 -24.54 -21.68
N GLY A 303 18.09 -24.88 -22.05
CA GLY A 303 17.43 -24.34 -23.25
C GLY A 303 16.80 -22.97 -23.08
N GLU A 304 16.57 -22.55 -21.84
CA GLU A 304 15.90 -21.28 -21.51
C GLU A 304 16.32 -20.76 -20.13
N SER A 305 16.09 -19.47 -19.90
CA SER A 305 16.15 -18.85 -18.58
C SER A 305 15.04 -17.83 -18.43
N THR A 306 14.61 -17.55 -17.18
CA THR A 306 13.58 -16.58 -16.87
C THR A 306 14.08 -15.63 -15.78
N LEU A 307 13.94 -14.33 -16.03
CA LEU A 307 14.11 -13.28 -15.02
C LEU A 307 12.75 -12.82 -14.53
N LYS A 308 12.57 -12.70 -13.20
CA LYS A 308 11.35 -12.13 -12.60
C LYS A 308 11.64 -10.72 -12.12
N LEU A 309 10.91 -9.76 -12.68
CA LEU A 309 11.13 -8.33 -12.45
C LEU A 309 9.98 -7.70 -11.69
N ASN A 310 10.30 -6.70 -10.86
CA ASN A 310 9.36 -5.80 -10.23
C ASN A 310 9.74 -4.36 -10.58
N LEU A 311 8.80 -3.62 -11.16
CA LEU A 311 8.96 -2.22 -11.51
C LEU A 311 8.11 -1.35 -10.58
N ARG A 312 8.62 -0.15 -10.24
CA ARG A 312 7.87 0.89 -9.52
C ARG A 312 8.01 2.21 -10.24
N TRP A 313 6.91 2.94 -10.36
CA TRP A 313 6.85 4.18 -11.16
C TRP A 313 5.71 5.07 -10.66
N PHE A 314 5.83 6.39 -10.90
CA PHE A 314 4.80 7.36 -10.52
C PHE A 314 4.01 7.90 -11.69
N THR A 315 4.54 7.83 -12.92
CA THR A 315 3.85 8.33 -14.10
C THR A 315 3.84 7.30 -15.23
N PRO A 316 2.79 7.29 -16.07
CA PRO A 316 2.69 6.39 -17.21
C PRO A 316 3.88 6.50 -18.18
N GLU A 317 4.43 7.71 -18.37
CA GLU A 317 5.55 7.95 -19.28
C GLU A 317 6.81 7.22 -18.82
N VAL A 318 7.08 7.23 -17.50
CA VAL A 318 8.22 6.49 -16.91
C VAL A 318 8.01 4.99 -17.06
N ARG A 319 6.79 4.51 -16.81
CA ARG A 319 6.44 3.10 -17.01
C ARG A 319 6.71 2.63 -18.44
N GLU A 320 6.17 3.35 -19.42
CA GLU A 320 6.33 3.00 -20.84
C GLU A 320 7.81 3.03 -21.26
N LEU A 321 8.57 4.02 -20.79
CA LEU A 321 10.01 4.08 -21.00
C LEU A 321 10.69 2.83 -20.45
N MET A 322 10.42 2.45 -19.21
CA MET A 322 11.03 1.27 -18.58
C MET A 322 10.71 -0.02 -19.35
N LEU A 323 9.44 -0.23 -19.70
CA LEU A 323 8.99 -1.42 -20.43
C LEU A 323 9.63 -1.48 -21.84
N MET A 324 9.66 -0.37 -22.57
CA MET A 324 10.30 -0.26 -23.88
C MET A 324 11.81 -0.60 -23.79
N ARG A 325 12.51 0.00 -22.81
CA ARG A 325 13.94 -0.24 -22.63
C ARG A 325 14.27 -1.68 -22.23
N ILE A 326 13.42 -2.31 -21.41
CA ILE A 326 13.57 -3.73 -21.07
C ILE A 326 13.48 -4.59 -22.33
N ASP A 327 12.49 -4.35 -23.19
CA ASP A 327 12.33 -5.09 -24.44
C ASP A 327 13.52 -4.88 -25.40
N GLU A 328 13.99 -3.64 -25.56
CA GLU A 328 15.12 -3.30 -26.42
C GLU A 328 16.44 -3.93 -25.93
N VAL A 329 16.73 -3.84 -24.63
CA VAL A 329 17.92 -4.44 -24.01
C VAL A 329 17.88 -5.95 -24.15
N SER A 330 16.75 -6.58 -23.84
CA SER A 330 16.56 -8.03 -23.96
C SER A 330 16.82 -8.50 -25.40
N ARG A 331 16.22 -7.81 -26.37
CA ARG A 331 16.41 -8.09 -27.80
C ARG A 331 17.86 -7.90 -28.25
N GLY A 332 18.52 -6.82 -27.81
CA GLY A 332 19.92 -6.55 -28.12
C GLY A 332 20.86 -7.66 -27.63
N ILE A 333 20.66 -8.14 -26.40
CA ILE A 333 21.43 -9.25 -25.82
C ILE A 333 21.19 -10.55 -26.60
N ALA A 334 19.95 -10.86 -26.93
CA ALA A 334 19.60 -12.07 -27.70
C ALA A 334 20.23 -12.04 -29.11
N LEU A 335 20.20 -10.89 -29.80
CA LEU A 335 20.84 -10.71 -31.09
C LEU A 335 22.38 -10.91 -31.02
N ALA A 336 23.01 -10.32 -29.98
CA ALA A 336 24.46 -10.48 -29.76
C ALA A 336 24.85 -11.94 -29.47
N ALA A 337 23.96 -12.71 -28.83
CA ALA A 337 24.13 -14.14 -28.55
C ALA A 337 23.83 -15.06 -29.77
N GLY A 338 23.34 -14.51 -30.88
CA GLY A 338 23.01 -15.26 -32.10
C GLY A 338 21.64 -15.99 -32.00
N VAL A 339 20.73 -15.49 -31.20
CA VAL A 339 19.35 -16.05 -31.10
C VAL A 339 18.61 -15.80 -32.43
N PRO A 340 17.96 -16.80 -33.03
CA PRO A 340 17.14 -16.64 -34.24
C PRO A 340 15.95 -15.69 -34.00
N ALA A 341 15.51 -15.02 -35.07
CA ALA A 341 14.48 -13.99 -35.02
C ALA A 341 13.12 -14.50 -34.48
N ASP A 342 12.81 -15.77 -34.68
CA ASP A 342 11.60 -16.45 -34.19
C ASP A 342 11.65 -16.86 -32.71
N LYS A 343 12.83 -16.68 -32.05
CA LYS A 343 13.07 -17.03 -30.65
C LYS A 343 13.51 -15.86 -29.77
N MET A 344 13.17 -14.64 -30.19
CA MET A 344 13.47 -13.45 -29.38
C MET A 344 12.87 -13.54 -27.99
N PRO A 345 13.45 -12.85 -26.99
CA PRO A 345 12.94 -12.83 -25.63
C PRO A 345 11.45 -12.44 -25.55
N VAL A 346 10.74 -13.06 -24.63
CA VAL A 346 9.31 -12.85 -24.42
C VAL A 346 9.10 -12.21 -23.05
N ARG A 347 8.40 -11.06 -23.02
CA ARG A 347 7.91 -10.43 -21.80
C ARG A 347 6.50 -10.89 -21.51
N THR A 348 6.25 -11.37 -20.30
CA THR A 348 4.93 -11.77 -19.80
C THR A 348 4.58 -10.93 -18.56
N MET A 349 3.48 -10.17 -18.61
CA MET A 349 2.97 -9.46 -17.45
C MET A 349 2.35 -10.45 -16.47
N LYS A 350 2.64 -10.30 -15.17
CA LYS A 350 2.14 -11.14 -14.07
C LYS A 350 1.20 -10.39 -13.15
N GLY A 351 1.43 -9.11 -12.97
CA GLY A 351 0.60 -8.24 -12.15
C GLY A 351 0.83 -6.78 -12.52
N HIS A 352 -0.17 -5.95 -12.27
CA HIS A 352 -0.14 -4.53 -12.54
C HIS A 352 -1.10 -3.81 -11.59
N SER A 353 -0.65 -2.69 -11.03
CA SER A 353 -1.50 -1.68 -10.42
C SER A 353 -0.97 -0.29 -10.75
N GLY A 354 -1.87 0.65 -11.02
CA GLY A 354 -1.53 2.05 -11.28
C GLY A 354 -1.05 2.79 -10.03
N PRO A 355 -0.52 4.01 -10.17
CA PRO A 355 -0.17 4.82 -9.01
C PRO A 355 -1.43 5.27 -8.25
N MET A 356 -1.33 5.31 -6.92
CA MET A 356 -2.35 5.89 -6.06
C MET A 356 -2.30 7.41 -6.13
N ILE A 357 -3.39 8.06 -6.55
CA ILE A 357 -3.44 9.50 -6.76
C ILE A 357 -4.64 10.11 -6.04
N ASN A 358 -4.41 10.71 -4.88
CA ASN A 358 -5.46 11.38 -4.12
C ASN A 358 -6.01 12.59 -4.87
N ASN A 359 -7.33 12.66 -4.97
CA ASN A 359 -8.02 13.79 -5.59
C ASN A 359 -7.81 15.07 -4.77
N ALA A 360 -7.33 16.14 -5.41
CA ALA A 360 -6.94 17.37 -4.73
C ALA A 360 -8.13 18.09 -4.07
N ASP A 361 -9.26 18.21 -4.77
CA ASP A 361 -10.45 18.91 -4.27
C ASP A 361 -11.08 18.15 -3.11
N LEU A 362 -11.14 16.81 -3.21
CA LEU A 362 -11.68 15.98 -2.13
C LEU A 362 -10.76 16.01 -0.90
N THR A 363 -9.42 15.94 -1.09
CA THR A 363 -8.46 16.09 0.01
C THR A 363 -8.62 17.43 0.71
N LYS A 364 -8.70 18.53 -0.07
CA LYS A 364 -8.93 19.88 0.45
C LYS A 364 -10.25 19.98 1.22
N LYS A 365 -11.30 19.32 0.75
CA LYS A 365 -12.62 19.33 1.40
C LYS A 365 -12.61 18.63 2.76
N ILE A 366 -11.87 17.52 2.92
CA ILE A 366 -11.92 16.72 4.16
C ILE A 366 -10.93 17.17 5.23
N ASN A 367 -9.76 17.69 4.83
CA ASN A 367 -8.66 18.03 5.76
C ASN A 367 -9.05 18.98 6.90
N PRO A 368 -9.85 20.04 6.70
CA PRO A 368 -10.27 20.91 7.80
C PRO A 368 -11.04 20.18 8.91
N SER A 369 -11.87 19.18 8.55
CA SER A 369 -12.59 18.36 9.52
C SER A 369 -11.65 17.41 10.26
N LEU A 370 -10.66 16.84 9.57
CA LEU A 370 -9.64 15.96 10.15
C LEU A 370 -8.70 16.76 11.09
N GLU A 371 -8.32 17.98 10.73
CA GLU A 371 -7.56 18.86 11.64
C GLU A 371 -8.35 19.22 12.89
N LYS A 372 -9.64 19.49 12.74
CA LYS A 372 -10.53 19.76 13.89
C LYS A 372 -10.66 18.54 14.80
N LEU A 373 -10.62 17.31 14.24
CA LEU A 373 -10.61 16.07 14.99
C LEU A 373 -9.33 15.86 15.79
N LEU A 374 -8.18 15.99 15.12
CA LEU A 374 -6.89 15.56 15.66
C LEU A 374 -6.12 16.68 16.35
N GLY A 375 -6.42 17.93 16.01
CA GLY A 375 -5.69 19.13 16.42
C GLY A 375 -4.70 19.60 15.36
N ALA A 376 -4.37 20.89 15.42
CA ALA A 376 -3.51 21.57 14.46
C ALA A 376 -2.13 20.86 14.30
N GLY A 377 -1.67 20.75 13.07
CA GLY A 377 -0.38 20.15 12.72
C GLY A 377 -0.31 18.62 12.81
N ARG A 378 -1.44 17.95 13.00
CA ARG A 378 -1.52 16.48 13.03
C ARG A 378 -2.02 15.85 11.73
N VAL A 379 -2.51 16.66 10.82
CA VAL A 379 -2.80 16.28 9.42
C VAL A 379 -1.63 16.73 8.56
N ILE A 380 -0.85 15.78 8.07
CA ILE A 380 0.28 16.04 7.20
C ILE A 380 -0.23 16.06 5.76
N ASP A 381 -0.29 17.24 5.17
CA ASP A 381 -0.83 17.49 3.82
C ASP A 381 0.24 17.50 2.72
N GLN A 382 1.53 17.38 3.08
CA GLN A 382 2.69 17.36 2.19
C GLN A 382 3.60 16.17 2.50
N PHE A 383 3.03 15.00 2.77
CA PHE A 383 3.83 13.79 2.95
C PHE A 383 4.38 13.33 1.58
N PRO A 384 5.66 13.01 1.46
CA PRO A 384 6.24 12.52 0.20
C PRO A 384 5.55 11.25 -0.29
N ALA A 385 5.43 11.10 -1.61
CA ALA A 385 4.99 9.84 -2.21
C ALA A 385 5.97 8.71 -1.86
N VAL A 386 5.45 7.50 -1.66
CA VAL A 386 6.24 6.31 -1.31
C VAL A 386 6.28 5.31 -2.46
N MET A 387 7.34 4.48 -2.49
CA MET A 387 7.52 3.42 -3.49
C MET A 387 6.71 2.15 -3.20
N GLY A 388 5.98 2.10 -2.08
CA GLY A 388 4.93 1.11 -1.86
C GLY A 388 3.85 1.23 -2.93
N SER A 389 3.14 0.13 -3.20
CA SER A 389 1.98 0.10 -4.08
C SER A 389 0.74 -0.33 -3.31
N GLU A 390 -0.40 -0.15 -3.92
CA GLU A 390 -1.72 -0.46 -3.40
C GLU A 390 -2.62 -0.79 -4.60
N ASP A 391 -3.68 -1.57 -4.41
CA ASP A 391 -4.63 -1.89 -5.47
C ASP A 391 -6.03 -1.25 -5.28
N PHE A 392 -6.27 -0.55 -4.18
CA PHE A 392 -7.53 0.16 -3.88
C PHE A 392 -8.09 0.94 -5.06
N GLN A 393 -7.26 1.72 -5.76
CA GLN A 393 -7.65 2.59 -6.86
C GLN A 393 -8.15 1.80 -8.08
N GLU A 394 -7.74 0.55 -8.24
CA GLU A 394 -8.13 -0.27 -9.38
C GLU A 394 -9.65 -0.51 -9.42
N ALA A 395 -10.29 -0.57 -8.27
CA ALA A 395 -11.75 -0.65 -8.19
C ALA A 395 -12.45 0.58 -8.77
N PHE A 396 -11.84 1.77 -8.75
CA PHE A 396 -12.46 3.05 -9.09
C PHE A 396 -11.96 3.68 -10.38
N ASN A 397 -10.84 3.23 -10.93
CA ASN A 397 -10.20 3.83 -12.11
C ASN A 397 -11.14 3.87 -13.32
N THR A 398 -11.90 2.80 -13.57
CA THR A 398 -12.85 2.72 -14.69
C THR A 398 -14.03 3.68 -14.55
N LEU A 399 -14.42 4.00 -13.32
CA LEU A 399 -15.51 4.93 -13.01
C LEU A 399 -15.03 6.38 -12.91
N LYS A 400 -13.70 6.61 -12.85
CA LYS A 400 -13.09 7.93 -12.61
C LYS A 400 -13.60 8.58 -11.32
N THR A 401 -13.93 7.78 -10.32
CA THR A 401 -14.40 8.26 -9.02
C THR A 401 -13.29 9.01 -8.29
N PRO A 402 -13.52 10.24 -7.81
CA PRO A 402 -12.58 10.92 -6.95
C PRO A 402 -12.42 10.17 -5.63
N TYR A 403 -11.17 9.92 -5.24
CA TYR A 403 -10.87 9.19 -4.00
C TYR A 403 -9.74 9.85 -3.19
N VAL A 404 -9.70 9.53 -1.89
CA VAL A 404 -8.60 9.86 -0.99
C VAL A 404 -8.20 8.62 -0.19
N PHE A 405 -6.91 8.36 -0.16
CA PHE A 405 -6.29 7.33 0.64
C PHE A 405 -5.47 8.00 1.75
N ILE A 406 -5.80 7.69 3.01
CA ILE A 406 -5.26 8.36 4.19
C ILE A 406 -4.33 7.39 4.92
N LEU A 407 -3.10 7.81 5.24
CA LEU A 407 -2.21 7.03 6.08
C LEU A 407 -2.40 7.42 7.55
N VAL A 408 -2.60 6.43 8.42
CA VAL A 408 -2.86 6.62 9.86
C VAL A 408 -1.67 6.12 10.67
N GLY A 409 -1.11 6.97 11.52
CA GLY A 409 -0.01 6.64 12.41
C GLY A 409 -0.41 5.63 13.48
N ILE A 410 0.41 4.57 13.65
CA ILE A 410 0.13 3.43 14.53
C ILE A 410 1.20 3.16 15.59
N ALA A 411 2.35 3.82 15.52
CA ALA A 411 3.43 3.59 16.48
C ALA A 411 3.25 4.39 17.76
N PRO A 412 3.62 3.85 18.93
CA PRO A 412 3.68 4.62 20.17
C PRO A 412 4.53 5.88 19.96
N PRO A 413 4.07 7.08 20.36
CA PRO A 413 4.78 8.32 20.08
C PRO A 413 6.21 8.35 20.62
N LYS A 414 6.45 7.74 21.80
CA LYS A 414 7.79 7.64 22.36
C LYS A 414 8.71 6.77 21.50
N LEU A 415 8.24 5.61 21.07
CA LEU A 415 9.02 4.69 20.24
C LEU A 415 9.39 5.35 18.90
N PHE A 416 8.45 6.09 18.31
CA PHE A 416 8.70 6.87 17.10
C PHE A 416 9.76 7.95 17.33
N ALA A 417 9.66 8.71 18.42
CA ALA A 417 10.66 9.75 18.75
C ALA A 417 12.06 9.15 18.97
N ASP A 418 12.17 8.01 19.67
CA ASP A 418 13.41 7.30 19.89
C ASP A 418 14.04 6.80 18.57
N ALA A 419 13.24 6.33 17.63
CA ALA A 419 13.70 5.94 16.29
C ALA A 419 14.23 7.15 15.51
N ARG A 420 13.49 8.27 15.53
CA ARG A 420 13.90 9.51 14.86
C ARG A 420 15.21 10.06 15.45
N ALA A 421 15.41 9.98 16.76
CA ALA A 421 16.66 10.38 17.41
C ALA A 421 17.88 9.54 16.97
N LYS A 422 17.64 8.29 16.52
CA LYS A 422 18.65 7.40 15.93
C LYS A 422 18.80 7.55 14.41
N GLY A 423 18.12 8.51 13.78
CA GLY A 423 18.17 8.74 12.33
C GLY A 423 17.31 7.77 11.52
N MET A 424 16.50 6.93 12.16
CA MET A 424 15.58 6.02 11.47
C MET A 424 14.27 6.76 11.09
N PRO A 425 13.70 6.51 9.90
CA PRO A 425 12.43 7.13 9.50
C PRO A 425 11.26 6.64 10.36
N PHE A 426 11.24 5.34 10.72
CA PHE A 426 10.21 4.67 11.49
C PHE A 426 10.83 3.69 12.49
N PRO A 427 10.12 3.31 13.58
CA PRO A 427 10.65 2.36 14.57
C PRO A 427 10.71 0.91 14.07
N TYR A 428 9.84 0.56 13.15
CA TYR A 428 9.73 -0.73 12.45
C TYR A 428 9.15 -0.49 11.05
N SER A 429 9.01 -1.53 10.25
CA SER A 429 8.50 -1.45 8.89
C SER A 429 7.30 -2.39 8.73
N ASN A 430 6.38 -2.06 7.82
CA ASN A 430 5.37 -3.01 7.36
C ASN A 430 6.06 -4.26 6.82
N HIS A 431 5.42 -5.41 6.93
CA HIS A 431 5.89 -6.75 6.54
C HIS A 431 7.05 -7.30 7.37
N ASN A 432 7.47 -6.61 8.44
CA ASN A 432 8.41 -7.17 9.41
C ASN A 432 7.71 -8.03 10.45
N SER A 433 8.42 -9.04 10.95
CA SER A 433 7.94 -9.96 11.97
C SER A 433 7.65 -9.32 13.34
N ASP A 434 8.19 -8.13 13.58
CA ASP A 434 7.99 -7.32 14.79
C ASP A 434 7.03 -6.14 14.58
N PHE A 435 6.34 -6.10 13.44
CA PHE A 435 5.30 -5.10 13.18
C PHE A 435 4.15 -5.21 14.19
N PHE A 436 3.69 -4.10 14.71
CA PHE A 436 2.50 -4.07 15.55
C PHE A 436 1.75 -2.73 15.48
N VAL A 437 0.49 -2.75 15.85
CA VAL A 437 -0.37 -1.58 15.96
C VAL A 437 -0.56 -1.23 17.44
N ASP A 438 -0.22 0.00 17.83
CA ASP A 438 -0.56 0.51 19.17
C ASP A 438 -2.09 0.54 19.33
N LEU A 439 -2.60 -0.04 20.41
CA LEU A 439 -4.05 -0.15 20.64
C LEU A 439 -4.75 1.22 20.71
N SER A 440 -4.02 2.28 21.07
CA SER A 440 -4.59 3.64 21.04
C SER A 440 -4.86 4.17 19.61
N ALA A 441 -4.29 3.53 18.58
CA ALA A 441 -4.59 3.85 17.17
C ALA A 441 -5.98 3.32 16.75
N ILE A 442 -6.53 2.33 17.46
CA ILE A 442 -7.81 1.72 17.08
C ILE A 442 -8.96 2.74 17.09
N PRO A 443 -9.22 3.47 18.19
CA PRO A 443 -10.26 4.52 18.16
C PRO A 443 -9.91 5.67 17.22
N ILE A 444 -8.63 6.00 17.05
CA ILE A 444 -8.21 7.12 16.19
C ILE A 444 -8.56 6.83 14.73
N GLY A 445 -8.19 5.68 14.18
CA GLY A 445 -8.50 5.33 12.78
C GLY A 445 -10.02 5.27 12.53
N ALA A 446 -10.80 4.70 13.46
CA ALA A 446 -12.25 4.70 13.36
C ALA A 446 -12.85 6.13 13.33
N LYS A 447 -12.32 7.06 14.13
CA LYS A 447 -12.70 8.48 14.10
C LYS A 447 -12.31 9.15 12.78
N VAL A 448 -11.10 8.90 12.29
CA VAL A 448 -10.63 9.42 11.00
C VAL A 448 -11.55 8.97 9.86
N ASN A 449 -11.88 7.67 9.79
CA ASN A 449 -12.78 7.13 8.78
C ASN A 449 -14.17 7.78 8.84
N THR A 450 -14.72 7.90 10.07
CA THR A 450 -16.05 8.51 10.28
C THR A 450 -16.07 9.98 9.86
N VAL A 451 -15.05 10.75 10.25
CA VAL A 451 -14.96 12.19 9.91
C VAL A 451 -14.73 12.38 8.41
N ALA A 452 -13.91 11.56 7.75
CA ALA A 452 -13.74 11.61 6.30
C ALA A 452 -15.08 11.38 5.57
N ALA A 453 -15.85 10.35 5.96
CA ALA A 453 -17.18 10.07 5.39
C ALA A 453 -18.18 11.22 5.67
N LEU A 454 -18.23 11.74 6.90
CA LEU A 454 -19.13 12.84 7.28
C LEU A 454 -18.76 14.15 6.59
N SER A 455 -17.50 14.38 6.22
CA SER A 455 -17.09 15.60 5.48
C SER A 455 -17.77 15.75 4.11
N VAL A 456 -18.38 14.67 3.59
CA VAL A 456 -19.13 14.68 2.32
C VAL A 456 -20.59 14.28 2.47
N LEU A 457 -20.99 13.66 3.60
CA LEU A 457 -22.35 13.16 3.85
C LEU A 457 -23.13 14.01 4.87
N ALA A 458 -22.48 14.82 5.74
CA ALA A 458 -23.15 15.61 6.77
C ALA A 458 -24.14 16.61 6.16
N LYS A 459 -25.28 16.79 6.92
CA LYS A 459 -26.35 17.75 6.57
C LYS A 459 -25.94 19.18 6.88
#